data_0aa3cdd3f37aa2b1409515282be6e2e4
#
_entry.id   0aa3cdd3f37aa2b1409515282be6e2e4
#
_cell.length_a   1.000
_cell.length_b   1.000
_cell.length_c   1.000
_cell.angle_alpha   90.00
_cell.angle_beta   90.00
_cell.angle_gamma   90.00
#
_symmetry.space_group_name_H-M   'P 1'
#
loop_
_entity.id
_entity.type
_entity.pdbx_description
1 polymer ?
#
loop_
_entity_poly.entity_id
_entity_poly.type
_entity_poly.pdbx_seq_one_letter_code
_entity_poly.pdbx_strand_id
1 'polypeptide(L)'
;MSDILRQVDEDLRKDKLSNLFKKYGLYVILTLVIIIGSVIGYQVMVSIDKSKNEKLIETYIKATNSKNISEQYSLLDELINSNNNYISSIAELKIANLKIENGNIKDGILDLKKLTDDEKYDPIISDLATYFLLLLKIDNSSEEEFMSYLTDERMRDSNFKYLFNELISFKKLILGKNEESKKNFQNLIDNPDVPVEIKIRANKFIEIIN
;
A
#
# COMPACT_ATOMS: atom_id res chain seq x y z
N MET A 1 -67.73 -30.51 10.78
CA MET A 1 -67.85 -29.04 10.74
C MET A 1 -66.51 -28.29 10.73
N SER A 2 -65.40 -28.86 11.21
CA SER A 2 -64.06 -28.21 11.20
C SER A 2 -63.41 -28.11 9.82
N ASP A 3 -63.71 -29.06 8.89
CA ASP A 3 -63.09 -29.09 7.56
C ASP A 3 -63.61 -27.98 6.64
N ILE A 4 -64.89 -27.64 6.74
CA ILE A 4 -65.50 -26.60 5.89
C ILE A 4 -64.97 -25.20 6.31
N LEU A 5 -64.81 -24.96 7.59
CA LEU A 5 -64.24 -23.69 8.13
C LEU A 5 -62.77 -23.54 7.71
N ARG A 6 -62.01 -24.61 7.69
CA ARG A 6 -60.62 -24.62 7.26
C ARG A 6 -60.45 -24.35 5.76
N GLN A 7 -61.36 -24.96 4.95
CA GLN A 7 -61.39 -24.75 3.50
C GLN A 7 -61.79 -23.31 3.15
N VAL A 8 -62.76 -22.73 3.84
CA VAL A 8 -63.15 -21.32 3.67
C VAL A 8 -62.01 -20.36 4.09
N ASP A 9 -61.25 -20.67 5.14
CA ASP A 9 -60.11 -19.84 5.59
C ASP A 9 -58.92 -19.92 4.61
N GLU A 10 -58.69 -21.10 3.98
CA GLU A 10 -57.69 -21.29 2.90
C GLU A 10 -58.05 -20.52 1.65
N ASP A 11 -59.35 -20.56 1.24
CA ASP A 11 -59.82 -19.83 0.04
C ASP A 11 -59.79 -18.30 0.26
N LEU A 12 -60.16 -17.81 1.46
CA LEU A 12 -60.03 -16.40 1.82
C LEU A 12 -58.59 -15.92 1.85
N ARG A 13 -57.64 -16.75 2.28
CA ARG A 13 -56.20 -16.45 2.23
C ARG A 13 -55.69 -16.40 0.80
N LYS A 14 -56.09 -17.34 -0.06
CA LYS A 14 -55.75 -17.34 -1.50
C LYS A 14 -56.31 -16.11 -2.22
N ASP A 15 -57.53 -15.73 -1.96
CA ASP A 15 -58.16 -14.56 -2.57
C ASP A 15 -57.48 -13.26 -2.09
N LYS A 16 -57.13 -13.13 -0.81
CA LYS A 16 -56.35 -11.99 -0.29
C LYS A 16 -54.98 -11.91 -0.92
N LEU A 17 -54.26 -13.04 -1.05
CA LEU A 17 -52.94 -13.10 -1.72
C LEU A 17 -53.07 -12.78 -3.20
N SER A 18 -54.07 -13.34 -3.91
CA SER A 18 -54.33 -13.04 -5.31
C SER A 18 -54.59 -11.54 -5.57
N ASN A 19 -55.38 -10.92 -4.70
CA ASN A 19 -55.70 -9.49 -4.79
C ASN A 19 -54.50 -8.59 -4.46
N LEU A 20 -53.66 -9.01 -3.52
CA LEU A 20 -52.39 -8.31 -3.22
C LEU A 20 -51.42 -8.47 -4.42
N PHE A 21 -51.29 -9.65 -5.02
CA PHE A 21 -50.48 -9.85 -6.20
C PHE A 21 -50.98 -9.07 -7.43
N LYS A 22 -52.28 -8.99 -7.63
CA LYS A 22 -52.87 -8.19 -8.71
C LYS A 22 -52.60 -6.68 -8.52
N LYS A 23 -52.59 -6.21 -7.27
CA LYS A 23 -52.42 -4.78 -6.96
C LYS A 23 -50.93 -4.35 -6.91
N TYR A 24 -50.06 -5.19 -6.36
CA TYR A 24 -48.68 -4.85 -6.05
C TYR A 24 -47.62 -5.71 -6.80
N GLY A 25 -48.05 -6.77 -7.47
CA GLY A 25 -47.13 -7.72 -8.14
C GLY A 25 -46.21 -7.06 -9.15
N LEU A 26 -46.70 -6.06 -9.89
CA LEU A 26 -45.87 -5.30 -10.82
C LEU A 26 -44.73 -4.54 -10.08
N TYR A 27 -45.04 -3.92 -8.93
CA TYR A 27 -44.02 -3.20 -8.12
C TYR A 27 -43.00 -4.14 -7.52
N VAL A 28 -43.44 -5.33 -7.06
CA VAL A 28 -42.52 -6.37 -6.52
C VAL A 28 -41.59 -6.87 -7.61
N ILE A 29 -42.11 -7.14 -8.81
CA ILE A 29 -41.28 -7.58 -9.95
C ILE A 29 -40.29 -6.47 -10.33
N LEU A 30 -40.71 -5.21 -10.39
CA LEU A 30 -39.88 -4.08 -10.75
C LEU A 30 -38.76 -3.86 -9.74
N THR A 31 -39.07 -4.00 -8.44
CA THR A 31 -38.06 -3.93 -7.36
C THR A 31 -37.05 -5.07 -7.46
N LEU A 32 -37.49 -6.29 -7.75
CA LEU A 32 -36.60 -7.44 -7.95
C LEU A 32 -35.66 -7.24 -9.16
N VAL A 33 -36.19 -6.72 -10.26
CA VAL A 33 -35.37 -6.41 -11.46
C VAL A 33 -34.32 -5.36 -11.15
N ILE A 34 -34.65 -4.32 -10.38
CA ILE A 34 -33.69 -3.29 -9.97
C ILE A 34 -32.59 -3.89 -9.07
N ILE A 35 -32.95 -4.72 -8.09
CA ILE A 35 -31.99 -5.37 -7.20
C ILE A 35 -31.05 -6.28 -7.99
N ILE A 36 -31.57 -7.15 -8.85
CA ILE A 36 -30.75 -8.06 -9.67
C ILE A 36 -29.85 -7.26 -10.62
N GLY A 37 -30.39 -6.24 -11.28
CA GLY A 37 -29.62 -5.35 -12.15
C GLY A 37 -28.48 -4.62 -11.44
N SER A 38 -28.72 -4.17 -10.20
CA SER A 38 -27.68 -3.53 -9.35
C SER A 38 -26.57 -4.50 -8.96
N VAL A 39 -26.91 -5.73 -8.59
CA VAL A 39 -25.93 -6.77 -8.25
C VAL A 39 -25.07 -7.16 -9.44
N ILE A 40 -25.69 -7.37 -10.61
CA ILE A 40 -24.96 -7.69 -11.84
C ILE A 40 -24.06 -6.50 -12.25
N GLY A 41 -24.57 -5.28 -12.21
CA GLY A 41 -23.79 -4.07 -12.53
C GLY A 41 -22.57 -3.90 -11.63
N TYR A 42 -22.75 -4.11 -10.32
CA TYR A 42 -21.65 -4.09 -9.36
C TYR A 42 -20.60 -5.17 -9.66
N GLN A 43 -21.03 -6.41 -9.94
CA GLN A 43 -20.15 -7.54 -10.20
C GLN A 43 -19.34 -7.36 -11.51
N VAL A 44 -19.96 -6.77 -12.54
CA VAL A 44 -19.27 -6.40 -13.79
C VAL A 44 -18.22 -5.29 -13.53
N MET A 45 -18.57 -4.28 -12.76
CA MET A 45 -17.63 -3.19 -12.41
C MET A 45 -16.41 -3.71 -11.66
N VAL A 46 -16.61 -4.53 -10.63
CA VAL A 46 -15.52 -5.18 -9.85
C VAL A 46 -14.64 -6.06 -10.74
N SER A 47 -15.24 -6.81 -11.68
CA SER A 47 -14.50 -7.67 -12.61
C SER A 47 -13.63 -6.88 -13.59
N ILE A 48 -14.12 -5.73 -14.08
CA ILE A 48 -13.37 -4.84 -14.96
C ILE A 48 -12.18 -4.24 -14.23
N ASP A 49 -12.38 -3.76 -12.99
CA ASP A 49 -11.31 -3.17 -12.18
C ASP A 49 -10.24 -4.20 -11.82
N LYS A 50 -10.65 -5.42 -11.49
CA LYS A 50 -9.74 -6.55 -11.26
C LYS A 50 -8.88 -6.85 -12.50
N SER A 51 -9.50 -6.95 -13.67
CA SER A 51 -8.79 -7.23 -14.93
C SER A 51 -7.81 -6.11 -15.31
N LYS A 52 -8.17 -4.83 -15.04
CA LYS A 52 -7.26 -3.71 -15.26
C LYS A 52 -6.05 -3.78 -14.33
N ASN A 53 -6.25 -4.06 -13.05
CA ASN A 53 -5.17 -4.19 -12.07
C ASN A 53 -4.25 -5.37 -12.39
N GLU A 54 -4.79 -6.51 -12.85
CA GLU A 54 -4.00 -7.67 -13.31
C GLU A 54 -3.06 -7.28 -14.46
N LYS A 55 -3.55 -6.55 -15.46
CA LYS A 55 -2.72 -6.05 -16.57
C LYS A 55 -1.61 -5.11 -16.12
N LEU A 56 -1.89 -4.20 -15.19
CA LEU A 56 -0.87 -3.29 -14.64
C LEU A 56 0.22 -4.07 -13.91
N ILE A 57 -0.14 -5.09 -13.14
CA ILE A 57 0.81 -5.97 -12.45
C ILE A 57 1.64 -6.77 -13.46
N GLU A 58 1.03 -7.35 -14.50
CA GLU A 58 1.74 -8.05 -15.58
C GLU A 58 2.74 -7.12 -16.28
N THR A 59 2.34 -5.87 -16.59
CA THR A 59 3.23 -4.87 -17.18
C THR A 59 4.40 -4.55 -16.27
N TYR A 60 4.17 -4.40 -14.95
CA TYR A 60 5.24 -4.18 -13.97
C TYR A 60 6.22 -5.37 -13.91
N ILE A 61 5.71 -6.59 -13.86
CA ILE A 61 6.53 -7.81 -13.88
C ILE A 61 7.35 -7.89 -15.18
N LYS A 62 6.74 -7.57 -16.32
CA LYS A 62 7.45 -7.51 -17.60
C LYS A 62 8.55 -6.46 -17.59
N ALA A 63 8.26 -5.26 -17.09
CA ALA A 63 9.24 -4.18 -16.96
C ALA A 63 10.44 -4.60 -16.10
N THR A 64 10.19 -5.21 -14.93
CA THR A 64 11.26 -5.61 -14.00
C THR A 64 12.09 -6.78 -14.50
N ASN A 65 11.54 -7.66 -15.34
CA ASN A 65 12.22 -8.83 -15.89
C ASN A 65 12.90 -8.56 -17.25
N SER A 66 12.60 -7.44 -17.91
CA SER A 66 13.24 -7.11 -19.19
C SER A 66 14.74 -6.83 -18.98
N LYS A 67 15.57 -7.39 -19.87
CA LYS A 67 17.02 -7.10 -19.92
C LYS A 67 17.34 -5.83 -20.71
N ASN A 68 16.36 -5.28 -21.42
CA ASN A 68 16.52 -4.06 -22.21
C ASN A 68 16.09 -2.85 -21.39
N ILE A 69 17.04 -2.01 -21.03
CA ILE A 69 16.82 -0.80 -20.22
C ILE A 69 15.81 0.14 -20.87
N SER A 70 15.85 0.31 -22.20
CA SER A 70 14.89 1.18 -22.91
C SER A 70 13.46 0.63 -22.83
N GLU A 71 13.29 -0.70 -22.92
CA GLU A 71 11.98 -1.35 -22.72
C GLU A 71 11.50 -1.21 -21.28
N GLN A 72 12.39 -1.35 -20.28
CA GLN A 72 12.06 -1.14 -18.87
C GLN A 72 11.48 0.26 -18.65
N TYR A 73 12.16 1.31 -19.11
CA TYR A 73 11.69 2.69 -18.99
C TYR A 73 10.34 2.90 -19.69
N SER A 74 10.16 2.37 -20.89
CA SER A 74 8.90 2.51 -21.65
C SER A 74 7.71 1.88 -20.92
N LEU A 75 7.88 0.67 -20.38
CA LEU A 75 6.84 -0.04 -19.66
C LEU A 75 6.53 0.62 -18.30
N LEU A 76 7.55 1.12 -17.60
CA LEU A 76 7.37 1.84 -16.34
C LEU A 76 6.68 3.18 -16.56
N ASP A 77 6.99 3.89 -17.66
CA ASP A 77 6.34 5.15 -18.01
C ASP A 77 4.85 4.97 -18.32
N GLU A 78 4.46 3.85 -18.97
CA GLU A 78 3.07 3.46 -19.12
C GLU A 78 2.36 3.30 -17.77
N LEU A 79 3.02 2.69 -16.78
CA LEU A 79 2.48 2.47 -15.44
C LEU A 79 2.35 3.76 -14.63
N ILE A 80 3.26 4.71 -14.79
CA ILE A 80 3.21 6.03 -14.14
C ILE A 80 1.94 6.79 -14.55
N ASN A 81 1.52 6.64 -15.80
CA ASN A 81 0.32 7.28 -16.34
C ASN A 81 -0.97 6.51 -16.03
N SER A 82 -0.92 5.45 -15.23
CA SER A 82 -2.10 4.69 -14.81
C SER A 82 -2.91 5.43 -13.73
N ASN A 83 -4.21 5.12 -13.65
CA ASN A 83 -5.08 5.66 -12.60
C ASN A 83 -4.93 4.93 -11.25
N ASN A 84 -3.97 4.01 -11.12
CA ASN A 84 -3.71 3.29 -9.88
C ASN A 84 -2.50 3.94 -9.17
N ASN A 85 -2.78 4.68 -8.09
CA ASN A 85 -1.76 5.44 -7.36
C ASN A 85 -0.61 4.57 -6.83
N TYR A 86 -0.91 3.37 -6.30
CA TYR A 86 0.11 2.44 -5.81
C TYR A 86 1.04 1.98 -6.95
N ILE A 87 0.46 1.56 -8.09
CA ILE A 87 1.22 1.07 -9.25
C ILE A 87 2.05 2.21 -9.87
N SER A 88 1.48 3.40 -10.00
CA SER A 88 2.20 4.59 -10.48
C SER A 88 3.39 4.92 -9.56
N SER A 89 3.17 4.95 -8.25
CA SER A 89 4.21 5.25 -7.26
C SER A 89 5.34 4.21 -7.27
N ILE A 90 5.02 2.91 -7.33
CA ILE A 90 6.04 1.86 -7.36
C ILE A 90 6.82 1.85 -8.69
N ALA A 91 6.19 2.26 -9.80
CA ALA A 91 6.86 2.43 -11.09
C ALA A 91 7.86 3.60 -11.05
N GLU A 92 7.47 4.76 -10.48
CA GLU A 92 8.40 5.88 -10.26
C GLU A 92 9.56 5.50 -9.33
N LEU A 93 9.30 4.75 -8.25
CA LEU A 93 10.35 4.23 -7.36
C LEU A 93 11.32 3.30 -8.12
N LYS A 94 10.81 2.44 -8.99
CA LYS A 94 11.67 1.56 -9.81
C LYS A 94 12.52 2.35 -10.79
N ILE A 95 11.99 3.41 -11.39
CA ILE A 95 12.77 4.33 -12.25
C ILE A 95 13.89 5.02 -11.47
N ALA A 96 13.60 5.51 -10.25
CA ALA A 96 14.63 6.11 -9.40
C ALA A 96 15.76 5.11 -9.11
N ASN A 97 15.42 3.87 -8.76
CA ASN A 97 16.41 2.81 -8.54
C ASN A 97 17.21 2.47 -9.80
N LEU A 98 16.56 2.35 -10.97
CA LEU A 98 17.25 2.11 -12.24
C LEU A 98 18.24 3.23 -12.58
N LYS A 99 17.93 4.50 -12.30
CA LYS A 99 18.86 5.61 -12.48
C LYS A 99 20.10 5.44 -11.60
N ILE A 100 19.91 5.04 -10.33
CA ILE A 100 21.00 4.80 -9.38
C ILE A 100 21.85 3.62 -9.83
N GLU A 101 21.25 2.49 -10.20
CA GLU A 101 21.92 1.28 -10.69
C GLU A 101 22.75 1.56 -11.95
N ASN A 102 22.28 2.46 -12.82
CA ASN A 102 22.99 2.87 -14.05
C ASN A 102 24.00 4.02 -13.85
N GLY A 103 24.31 4.40 -12.61
CA GLY A 103 25.29 5.43 -12.26
C GLY A 103 24.77 6.86 -12.25
N ASN A 104 23.50 7.10 -12.61
CA ASN A 104 22.84 8.41 -12.52
C ASN A 104 22.34 8.70 -11.10
N ILE A 105 23.25 8.61 -10.12
CA ILE A 105 22.92 8.67 -8.69
C ILE A 105 22.20 9.98 -8.33
N LYS A 106 22.65 11.11 -8.90
CA LYS A 106 22.05 12.42 -8.60
C LYS A 106 20.59 12.49 -9.01
N ASP A 107 20.25 12.05 -10.20
CA ASP A 107 18.88 12.06 -10.72
C ASP A 107 18.00 11.07 -9.96
N GLY A 108 18.55 9.89 -9.62
CA GLY A 108 17.82 8.92 -8.79
C GLY A 108 17.52 9.45 -7.39
N ILE A 109 18.45 10.16 -6.75
CA ILE A 109 18.22 10.83 -5.45
C ILE A 109 17.14 11.91 -5.57
N LEU A 110 17.12 12.69 -6.65
CA LEU A 110 16.07 13.69 -6.88
C LEU A 110 14.69 13.04 -7.02
N ASP A 111 14.60 11.92 -7.75
CA ASP A 111 13.34 11.20 -7.89
C ASP A 111 12.89 10.57 -6.55
N LEU A 112 13.80 9.98 -5.77
CA LEU A 112 13.47 9.48 -4.43
C LEU A 112 12.98 10.61 -3.53
N LYS A 113 13.63 11.78 -3.57
CA LYS A 113 13.21 12.94 -2.78
C LYS A 113 11.80 13.41 -3.18
N LYS A 114 11.49 13.45 -4.47
CA LYS A 114 10.15 13.77 -4.95
C LYS A 114 9.10 12.79 -4.42
N LEU A 115 9.39 11.49 -4.43
CA LEU A 115 8.53 10.45 -3.86
C LEU A 115 8.32 10.61 -2.34
N THR A 116 9.31 11.16 -1.64
CA THR A 116 9.26 11.40 -0.20
C THR A 116 8.42 12.62 0.17
N ASP A 117 8.50 13.70 -0.63
CA ASP A 117 7.99 15.02 -0.27
C ASP A 117 6.57 15.31 -0.81
N ASP A 118 6.06 14.55 -1.79
CA ASP A 118 4.80 14.84 -2.48
C ASP A 118 3.69 13.86 -2.02
N GLU A 119 2.66 14.41 -1.39
CA GLU A 119 1.50 13.67 -0.84
C GLU A 119 0.64 12.94 -1.90
N LYS A 120 0.89 13.20 -3.19
CA LYS A 120 0.18 12.49 -4.26
C LYS A 120 0.55 11.01 -4.33
N TYR A 121 1.72 10.63 -3.82
CA TYR A 121 2.21 9.25 -3.88
C TYR A 121 1.58 8.36 -2.80
N ASP A 122 1.58 7.06 -3.07
CA ASP A 122 1.13 6.09 -2.07
C ASP A 122 2.02 6.16 -0.81
N PRO A 123 1.44 6.27 0.39
CA PRO A 123 2.21 6.46 1.63
C PRO A 123 3.23 5.36 1.90
N ILE A 124 2.93 4.10 1.56
CA ILE A 124 3.86 2.97 1.76
C ILE A 124 5.07 3.13 0.84
N ILE A 125 4.84 3.56 -0.42
CA ILE A 125 5.92 3.77 -1.38
C ILE A 125 6.73 5.02 -1.04
N SER A 126 6.09 6.09 -0.54
CA SER A 126 6.76 7.28 -0.01
C SER A 126 7.71 6.93 1.16
N ASP A 127 7.26 6.09 2.09
CA ASP A 127 8.10 5.63 3.20
C ASP A 127 9.25 4.74 2.74
N LEU A 128 9.02 3.86 1.75
CA LEU A 128 10.06 3.03 1.16
C LEU A 128 11.09 3.88 0.41
N ALA A 129 10.64 4.91 -0.33
CA ALA A 129 11.53 5.88 -0.99
C ALA A 129 12.37 6.65 0.04
N THR A 130 11.76 7.07 1.15
CA THR A 130 12.46 7.70 2.27
C THR A 130 13.54 6.78 2.84
N TYR A 131 13.23 5.51 3.05
CA TYR A 131 14.20 4.53 3.54
C TYR A 131 15.40 4.39 2.60
N PHE A 132 15.18 4.27 1.29
CA PHE A 132 16.27 4.21 0.30
C PHE A 132 17.06 5.51 0.23
N LEU A 133 16.40 6.67 0.29
CA LEU A 133 17.05 7.97 0.34
C LEU A 133 17.98 8.10 1.54
N LEU A 134 17.51 7.68 2.72
CA LEU A 134 18.31 7.70 3.96
C LEU A 134 19.50 6.75 3.89
N LEU A 135 19.36 5.56 3.31
CA LEU A 135 20.48 4.64 3.07
C LEU A 135 21.56 5.27 2.20
N LEU A 136 21.18 5.95 1.11
CA LEU A 136 22.12 6.61 0.20
C LEU A 136 22.82 7.82 0.85
N LYS A 137 22.18 8.45 1.84
CA LYS A 137 22.68 9.66 2.52
C LYS A 137 23.34 9.37 3.86
N ILE A 138 23.37 8.13 4.31
CA ILE A 138 23.77 7.79 5.67
C ILE A 138 25.22 8.24 5.99
N ASP A 139 26.12 8.11 5.03
CA ASP A 139 27.54 8.46 5.21
C ASP A 139 27.82 9.95 4.99
N ASN A 140 27.08 10.58 4.06
CA ASN A 140 27.48 11.89 3.50
C ASN A 140 26.58 13.07 3.92
N SER A 141 25.48 12.84 4.66
CA SER A 141 24.62 13.92 5.16
C SER A 141 25.01 14.36 6.57
N SER A 142 24.64 15.58 6.96
CA SER A 142 24.61 15.96 8.37
C SER A 142 23.50 15.21 9.11
N GLU A 143 23.55 15.17 10.45
CA GLU A 143 22.46 14.59 11.25
C GLU A 143 21.16 15.37 11.04
N GLU A 144 21.25 16.67 10.95
CA GLU A 144 20.12 17.57 10.74
C GLU A 144 19.42 17.34 9.41
N GLU A 145 20.19 17.22 8.31
CA GLU A 145 19.67 16.85 6.99
C GLU A 145 19.04 15.46 7.03
N PHE A 146 19.68 14.47 7.65
CA PHE A 146 19.18 13.11 7.77
C PHE A 146 17.84 13.06 8.51
N MET A 147 17.74 13.76 9.64
CA MET A 147 16.52 13.81 10.44
C MET A 147 15.39 14.60 9.78
N SER A 148 15.68 15.54 8.87
CA SER A 148 14.66 16.33 8.19
C SER A 148 13.71 15.51 7.30
N TYR A 149 14.11 14.30 6.87
CA TYR A 149 13.25 13.36 6.11
C TYR A 149 12.32 12.55 7.00
N LEU A 150 12.52 12.57 8.32
CA LEU A 150 11.78 11.76 9.30
C LEU A 150 10.80 12.64 10.07
N THR A 151 9.65 12.90 9.47
CA THR A 151 8.58 13.67 10.13
C THR A 151 8.01 12.94 11.34
N ASP A 152 7.40 13.67 12.28
CA ASP A 152 6.75 13.08 13.46
C ASP A 152 5.67 12.05 13.08
N GLU A 153 4.92 12.32 12.01
CA GLU A 153 3.91 11.41 11.49
C GLU A 153 4.56 10.12 10.99
N ARG A 154 5.61 10.22 10.17
CA ARG A 154 6.33 9.06 9.63
C ARG A 154 6.95 8.21 10.74
N MET A 155 7.48 8.84 11.78
CA MET A 155 8.05 8.14 12.94
C MET A 155 6.99 7.46 13.83
N ARG A 156 5.75 7.97 13.84
CA ARG A 156 4.67 7.43 14.66
C ARG A 156 3.86 6.37 13.91
N ASP A 157 3.46 6.66 12.67
CA ASP A 157 2.39 5.94 11.98
C ASP A 157 2.88 5.04 10.84
N SER A 158 4.14 5.22 10.36
CA SER A 158 4.72 4.42 9.29
C SER A 158 4.94 2.96 9.70
N ASN A 159 4.71 2.05 8.75
CA ASN A 159 5.12 0.65 8.85
C ASN A 159 6.64 0.48 8.89
N PHE A 160 7.40 1.49 8.46
CA PHE A 160 8.86 1.52 8.42
C PHE A 160 9.49 2.16 9.68
N LYS A 161 8.71 2.61 10.65
CA LYS A 161 9.19 3.35 11.83
C LYS A 161 10.34 2.67 12.59
N TYR A 162 10.32 1.35 12.68
CA TYR A 162 11.41 0.63 13.35
C TYR A 162 12.68 0.54 12.48
N LEU A 163 12.54 0.46 11.17
CA LEU A 163 13.66 0.57 10.24
C LEU A 163 14.26 1.99 10.24
N PHE A 164 13.43 3.02 10.34
CA PHE A 164 13.91 4.39 10.51
C PHE A 164 14.67 4.59 11.83
N ASN A 165 14.17 4.04 12.93
CA ASN A 165 14.89 4.07 14.22
C ASN A 165 16.22 3.31 14.16
N GLU A 166 16.27 2.20 13.44
CA GLU A 166 17.53 1.47 13.18
C GLU A 166 18.51 2.34 12.39
N LEU A 167 18.06 3.02 11.31
CA LEU A 167 18.90 3.94 10.53
C LEU A 167 19.39 5.15 11.34
N ILE A 168 18.56 5.72 12.23
CA ILE A 168 18.96 6.77 13.17
C ILE A 168 20.10 6.29 14.05
N SER A 169 19.99 5.05 14.57
CA SER A 169 21.03 4.45 15.41
C SER A 169 22.33 4.28 14.64
N PHE A 170 22.28 3.83 13.39
CA PHE A 170 23.46 3.78 12.51
C PHE A 170 24.04 5.16 12.21
N LYS A 171 23.19 6.14 11.91
CA LYS A 171 23.66 7.50 11.67
C LYS A 171 24.44 8.05 12.86
N LYS A 172 23.96 7.83 14.09
CA LYS A 172 24.66 8.22 15.30
C LYS A 172 26.01 7.51 15.47
N LEU A 173 26.05 6.22 15.12
CA LEU A 173 27.29 5.44 15.15
C LEU A 173 28.33 6.01 14.16
N ILE A 174 27.94 6.29 12.92
CA ILE A 174 28.81 6.91 11.90
C ILE A 174 29.33 8.27 12.35
N LEU A 175 28.54 9.04 13.10
CA LEU A 175 28.94 10.33 13.67
C LEU A 175 29.80 10.21 14.93
N GLY A 176 30.18 9.00 15.36
CA GLY A 176 30.96 8.76 16.57
C GLY A 176 30.17 8.94 17.88
N LYS A 177 28.85 9.08 17.82
CA LYS A 177 27.97 9.22 18.99
C LYS A 177 27.62 7.82 19.55
N ASN A 178 28.63 7.08 19.97
CA ASN A 178 28.50 5.66 20.31
C ASN A 178 27.49 5.41 21.44
N GLU A 179 27.50 6.21 22.51
CA GLU A 179 26.57 6.03 23.64
C GLU A 179 25.11 6.28 23.24
N GLU A 180 24.85 7.29 22.39
CA GLU A 180 23.50 7.54 21.89
C GLU A 180 23.04 6.42 20.92
N SER A 181 23.93 5.96 20.05
CA SER A 181 23.68 4.84 19.15
C SER A 181 23.31 3.59 19.93
N LYS A 182 24.12 3.23 20.93
CA LYS A 182 23.91 2.08 21.80
C LYS A 182 22.55 2.15 22.52
N LYS A 183 22.22 3.34 23.09
CA LYS A 183 20.92 3.57 23.73
C LYS A 183 19.76 3.37 22.75
N ASN A 184 19.89 3.86 21.53
CA ASN A 184 18.84 3.70 20.52
C ASN A 184 18.67 2.24 20.10
N PHE A 185 19.76 1.49 19.88
CA PHE A 185 19.68 0.04 19.62
C PHE A 185 19.08 -0.72 20.80
N GLN A 186 19.42 -0.34 22.05
CA GLN A 186 18.83 -0.98 23.23
C GLN A 186 17.30 -0.74 23.28
N ASN A 187 16.85 0.48 22.98
CA ASN A 187 15.42 0.78 22.91
C ASN A 187 14.68 -0.09 21.86
N LEU A 188 15.32 -0.40 20.72
CA LEU A 188 14.74 -1.32 19.73
C LEU A 188 14.65 -2.75 20.25
N ILE A 189 15.64 -3.21 21.03
CA ILE A 189 15.66 -4.56 21.60
C ILE A 189 14.58 -4.70 22.66
N ASP A 190 14.44 -3.71 23.54
CA ASP A 190 13.54 -3.75 24.70
C ASP A 190 12.06 -3.54 24.31
N ASN A 191 11.80 -2.97 23.15
CA ASN A 191 10.43 -2.72 22.70
C ASN A 191 9.79 -4.03 22.16
N PRO A 192 8.69 -4.52 22.77
CA PRO A 192 8.04 -5.79 22.37
C PRO A 192 7.51 -5.77 20.92
N ASP A 193 7.13 -4.59 20.40
CA ASP A 193 6.49 -4.43 19.08
C ASP A 193 7.51 -4.44 17.92
N VAL A 194 8.82 -4.39 18.22
CA VAL A 194 9.86 -4.39 17.19
C VAL A 194 10.03 -5.81 16.61
N PRO A 195 10.07 -5.97 15.27
CA PRO A 195 10.34 -7.24 14.61
C PRO A 195 11.63 -7.90 15.08
N VAL A 196 11.61 -9.23 15.21
CA VAL A 196 12.74 -10.02 15.75
C VAL A 196 14.00 -9.82 14.93
N GLU A 197 13.90 -9.67 13.62
CA GLU A 197 15.03 -9.47 12.71
C GLU A 197 15.77 -8.16 13.01
N ILE A 198 15.04 -7.09 13.36
CA ILE A 198 15.61 -5.80 13.75
C ILE A 198 16.32 -5.93 15.11
N LYS A 199 15.70 -6.62 16.08
CA LYS A 199 16.31 -6.88 17.38
C LYS A 199 17.63 -7.66 17.27
N ILE A 200 17.66 -8.68 16.42
CA ILE A 200 18.87 -9.49 16.17
C ILE A 200 19.99 -8.60 15.61
N ARG A 201 19.68 -7.72 14.62
CA ARG A 201 20.68 -6.81 14.08
C ARG A 201 21.15 -5.81 15.12
N ALA A 202 20.22 -5.20 15.88
CA ALA A 202 20.53 -4.26 16.94
C ALA A 202 21.47 -4.85 18.00
N ASN A 203 21.22 -6.09 18.44
CA ASN A 203 22.13 -6.80 19.36
C ASN A 203 23.54 -6.94 18.79
N LYS A 204 23.70 -7.36 17.54
CA LYS A 204 25.01 -7.49 16.91
C LYS A 204 25.78 -6.16 16.87
N PHE A 205 25.07 -5.03 16.64
CA PHE A 205 25.72 -3.73 16.63
C PHE A 205 26.13 -3.25 18.04
N ILE A 206 25.35 -3.54 19.08
CA ILE A 206 25.75 -3.26 20.45
C ILE A 206 27.04 -4.04 20.80
N GLU A 207 27.18 -5.29 20.38
CA GLU A 207 28.40 -6.08 20.57
C GLU A 207 29.63 -5.48 19.89
N ILE A 208 29.47 -4.84 18.73
CA ILE A 208 30.55 -4.20 17.97
C ILE A 208 30.94 -2.85 18.59
N ILE A 209 29.98 -2.12 19.19
CA ILE A 209 30.21 -0.82 19.80
C ILE A 209 30.92 -0.93 21.16
N ASN A 210 30.82 -2.08 21.86
CA ASN A 210 31.48 -2.35 23.12
C ASN A 210 32.96 -2.68 22.92
#